data_bcf1fc7a464e494cedc257ae3ed69328
#
_entry.id   bcf1fc7a464e494cedc257ae3ed69328
#
_cell.length_a   1.000
_cell.length_b   1.000
_cell.length_c   1.000
_cell.angle_alpha   90.00
_cell.angle_beta   90.00
_cell.angle_gamma   90.00
#
_symmetry.space_group_name_H-M   'P 1'
#
loop_
_entity.id
_entity.type
_entity.pdbx_description
1 polymer ?
#
loop_
_entity_poly.entity_id
_entity_poly.type
_entity_poly.pdbx_seq_one_letter_code
_entity_poly.pdbx_strand_id
1 'polypeptide(L)'
;MILKKKVAGLTENALRNFVLRARRAVGVRGQVNVLVTGSAAVRSLNRQFRRQNKPTDVLSFPFVSSLSDPRQSAKVAGDVAISADIARQNAFCLGHSALEEVKILALHGILHLAGFDHERDNGQMARKEARLRQLLGLPAGLIERAHPENRRSSKVRRATGARRTA
;
A
#
# COMPACT_ATOMS: atom_id res chain seq x y z
N MET A 1 10.48 -11.40 7.01
CA MET A 1 10.60 -9.93 7.18
C MET A 1 12.04 -9.56 6.99
N ILE A 2 12.31 -8.50 6.24
CA ILE A 2 13.67 -8.00 6.01
C ILE A 2 13.63 -6.47 6.12
N LEU A 3 14.40 -5.91 7.08
CA LEU A 3 14.59 -4.47 7.23
C LEU A 3 15.98 -4.09 6.72
N LYS A 4 16.10 -3.71 5.46
CA LYS A 4 17.36 -3.19 4.86
C LYS A 4 17.57 -1.70 5.14
N LYS A 5 16.53 -0.98 5.57
CA LYS A 5 16.59 0.43 5.94
C LYS A 5 15.89 0.65 7.28
N LYS A 6 16.56 1.35 8.20
CA LYS A 6 16.02 1.64 9.53
C LYS A 6 14.85 2.63 9.45
N VAL A 7 13.80 2.38 10.21
CA VAL A 7 12.68 3.28 10.46
C VAL A 7 12.53 3.43 11.97
N ALA A 8 12.42 4.65 12.47
CA ALA A 8 12.34 4.91 13.90
C ALA A 8 11.18 4.13 14.54
N GLY A 9 11.45 3.42 15.63
CA GLY A 9 10.48 2.61 16.35
C GLY A 9 10.08 1.29 15.69
N LEU A 10 10.56 0.99 14.47
CA LEU A 10 10.24 -0.25 13.76
C LEU A 10 11.29 -1.32 14.01
N THR A 11 10.87 -2.46 14.56
CA THR A 11 11.66 -3.69 14.66
C THR A 11 11.08 -4.76 13.73
N GLU A 12 11.90 -5.74 13.34
CA GLU A 12 11.42 -6.87 12.54
C GLU A 12 10.29 -7.65 13.23
N ASN A 13 10.39 -7.84 14.55
CA ASN A 13 9.37 -8.53 15.32
C ASN A 13 8.06 -7.74 15.38
N ALA A 14 8.11 -6.41 15.57
CA ALA A 14 6.92 -5.56 15.55
C ALA A 14 6.24 -5.60 14.20
N LEU A 15 7.00 -5.51 13.10
CA LEU A 15 6.46 -5.61 11.75
C LEU A 15 5.88 -7.00 11.47
N ARG A 16 6.57 -8.07 11.87
CA ARG A 16 6.10 -9.45 11.73
C ARG A 16 4.76 -9.66 12.42
N ASN A 17 4.66 -9.26 13.68
CA ASN A 17 3.43 -9.38 14.46
C ASN A 17 2.28 -8.59 13.84
N PHE A 18 2.56 -7.38 13.34
CA PHE A 18 1.58 -6.57 12.63
C PHE A 18 1.10 -7.27 11.34
N VAL A 19 2.03 -7.73 10.49
CA VAL A 19 1.71 -8.39 9.22
C VAL A 19 0.89 -9.67 9.45
N LEU A 20 1.19 -10.45 10.48
CA LEU A 20 0.40 -11.64 10.84
C LEU A 20 -1.04 -11.28 11.22
N ARG A 21 -1.24 -10.20 12.00
CA ARG A 21 -2.57 -9.69 12.35
C ARG A 21 -3.31 -9.15 11.12
N ALA A 22 -2.66 -8.32 10.33
CA ALA A 22 -3.22 -7.72 9.12
C ALA A 22 -3.62 -8.80 8.10
N ARG A 23 -2.76 -9.78 7.83
CA ARG A 23 -3.04 -10.89 6.95
C ARG A 23 -4.29 -11.67 7.36
N ARG A 24 -4.42 -11.98 8.67
CA ARG A 24 -5.61 -12.67 9.20
C ARG A 24 -6.86 -11.81 9.05
N ALA A 25 -6.78 -10.52 9.35
CA ALA A 25 -7.91 -9.59 9.26
C ALA A 25 -8.37 -9.36 7.81
N VAL A 26 -7.45 -9.37 6.84
CA VAL A 26 -7.77 -9.31 5.40
C VAL A 26 -8.37 -10.63 4.91
N GLY A 27 -7.98 -11.77 5.50
CA GLY A 27 -8.38 -13.12 5.07
C GLY A 27 -7.41 -13.77 4.08
N VAL A 28 -6.18 -13.28 3.98
CA VAL A 28 -5.15 -13.84 3.08
C VAL A 28 -4.60 -15.15 3.66
N ARG A 29 -4.60 -16.19 2.86
CA ARG A 29 -3.96 -17.47 3.19
C ARG A 29 -2.50 -17.48 2.70
N GLY A 30 -1.65 -18.26 3.37
CA GLY A 30 -0.22 -18.31 3.04
C GLY A 30 0.63 -17.23 3.71
N GLN A 31 1.93 -17.29 3.52
CA GLN A 31 2.92 -16.39 4.09
C GLN A 31 2.98 -15.10 3.26
N VAL A 32 3.06 -13.96 3.95
CA VAL A 32 3.36 -12.66 3.33
C VAL A 32 4.77 -12.26 3.75
N ASN A 33 5.64 -12.02 2.78
CA ASN A 33 6.97 -11.47 3.03
C ASN A 33 6.95 -9.96 2.85
N VAL A 34 7.65 -9.23 3.74
CA VAL A 34 7.77 -7.78 3.64
C VAL A 34 9.23 -7.39 3.67
N LEU A 35 9.63 -6.60 2.67
CA LEU A 35 10.92 -5.94 2.55
C LEU A 35 10.74 -4.44 2.76
N VAL A 36 11.41 -3.87 3.78
CA VAL A 36 11.53 -2.42 3.95
C VAL A 36 12.92 -1.98 3.51
N THR A 37 13.00 -1.15 2.49
CA THR A 37 14.26 -0.76 1.83
C THR A 37 14.23 0.72 1.38
N GLY A 38 15.25 1.17 0.66
CA GLY A 38 15.32 2.53 0.12
C GLY A 38 14.58 2.71 -1.21
N SER A 39 14.26 3.95 -1.56
CA SER A 39 13.56 4.33 -2.79
C SER A 39 14.25 3.83 -4.07
N ALA A 40 15.59 3.84 -4.10
CA ALA A 40 16.35 3.37 -5.26
C ALA A 40 16.11 1.87 -5.52
N ALA A 41 16.07 1.05 -4.46
CA ALA A 41 15.79 -0.39 -4.59
C ALA A 41 14.34 -0.64 -5.04
N VAL A 42 13.37 0.08 -4.47
CA VAL A 42 11.95 -0.03 -4.89
C VAL A 42 11.77 0.42 -6.35
N ARG A 43 12.45 1.51 -6.78
CA ARG A 43 12.48 1.94 -8.19
C ARG A 43 13.03 0.85 -9.12
N SER A 44 14.10 0.16 -8.70
CA SER A 44 14.68 -0.95 -9.47
C SER A 44 13.68 -2.10 -9.63
N LEU A 45 12.99 -2.49 -8.54
CA LEU A 45 11.92 -3.48 -8.58
C LEU A 45 10.75 -3.04 -9.48
N ASN A 46 10.34 -1.77 -9.39
CA ASN A 46 9.27 -1.22 -10.21
C ASN A 46 9.63 -1.27 -11.71
N ARG A 47 10.87 -0.92 -12.05
CA ARG A 47 11.37 -1.04 -13.41
C ARG A 47 11.40 -2.48 -13.90
N GLN A 48 11.89 -3.41 -13.07
CA GLN A 48 12.04 -4.80 -13.44
C GLN A 48 10.69 -5.52 -13.65
N PHE A 49 9.74 -5.31 -12.73
CA PHE A 49 8.51 -6.10 -12.70
C PHE A 49 7.29 -5.38 -13.29
N ARG A 50 7.28 -4.04 -13.29
CA ARG A 50 6.16 -3.23 -13.82
C ARG A 50 6.56 -2.36 -15.01
N ARG A 51 7.83 -2.42 -15.45
CA ARG A 51 8.40 -1.60 -16.54
C ARG A 51 8.28 -0.09 -16.29
N GLN A 52 8.14 0.33 -15.03
CA GLN A 52 8.02 1.73 -14.63
C GLN A 52 9.30 2.19 -13.94
N ASN A 53 10.04 3.11 -14.56
CA ASN A 53 11.30 3.63 -14.00
C ASN A 53 11.07 4.81 -13.05
N LYS A 54 10.17 4.67 -12.08
CA LYS A 54 9.87 5.67 -11.06
C LYS A 54 9.82 5.04 -9.66
N PRO A 55 10.22 5.78 -8.60
CA PRO A 55 10.04 5.31 -7.24
C PRO A 55 8.54 5.27 -6.89
N THR A 56 8.17 4.36 -6.01
CA THR A 56 6.85 4.30 -5.38
C THR A 56 7.02 3.94 -3.91
N ASP A 57 5.99 4.15 -3.12
CA ASP A 57 5.96 3.86 -1.69
C ASP A 57 5.88 2.35 -1.40
N VAL A 58 5.07 1.62 -2.15
CA VAL A 58 4.86 0.18 -1.99
C VAL A 58 4.68 -0.53 -3.33
N LEU A 59 5.15 -1.77 -3.40
CA LEU A 59 4.90 -2.72 -4.49
C LEU A 59 4.44 -4.04 -3.90
N SER A 60 3.45 -4.64 -4.51
CA SER A 60 2.94 -5.96 -4.15
C SER A 60 3.09 -6.92 -5.32
N PHE A 61 3.58 -8.12 -5.00
CA PHE A 61 3.84 -9.20 -5.94
C PHE A 61 3.07 -10.44 -5.48
N PRO A 62 1.84 -10.64 -5.97
CA PRO A 62 1.08 -11.84 -5.68
C PRO A 62 1.85 -13.08 -6.16
N PHE A 63 1.87 -14.13 -5.34
CA PHE A 63 2.41 -15.39 -5.80
C PHE A 63 1.41 -16.04 -6.77
N VAL A 64 1.79 -16.11 -8.03
CA VAL A 64 1.02 -16.85 -9.04
C VAL A 64 1.47 -18.30 -8.97
N SER A 65 0.60 -19.18 -8.47
CA SER A 65 0.83 -20.61 -8.50
C SER A 65 1.01 -21.06 -9.93
N SER A 66 2.12 -21.70 -10.23
CA SER A 66 2.21 -22.51 -11.42
C SER A 66 1.25 -23.70 -11.27
N LEU A 67 0.54 -24.05 -12.34
CA LEU A 67 -0.45 -25.13 -12.37
C LEU A 67 0.11 -26.52 -11.96
N SER A 68 1.44 -26.62 -11.79
CA SER A 68 2.15 -27.86 -11.50
C SER A 68 2.16 -28.29 -10.02
N ASP A 69 1.89 -27.38 -9.07
CA ASP A 69 1.81 -27.77 -7.65
C ASP A 69 0.87 -26.88 -6.83
N PRO A 70 -0.42 -27.25 -6.70
CA PRO A 70 -1.39 -26.52 -5.89
C PRO A 70 -1.02 -26.41 -4.40
N ARG A 71 -0.12 -27.26 -3.89
CA ARG A 71 0.30 -27.24 -2.48
C ARG A 71 1.26 -26.10 -2.18
N GLN A 72 1.99 -25.56 -3.17
CA GLN A 72 2.86 -24.42 -3.00
C GLN A 72 2.06 -23.11 -2.89
N SER A 73 0.94 -22.99 -3.57
CA SER A 73 0.04 -21.83 -3.48
C SER A 73 -0.49 -21.59 -2.08
N ALA A 74 -0.64 -22.66 -1.29
CA ALA A 74 -1.12 -22.54 0.10
C ALA A 74 -0.04 -22.02 1.07
N LYS A 75 1.24 -22.04 0.68
CA LYS A 75 2.36 -21.67 1.55
C LYS A 75 2.73 -20.19 1.50
N VAL A 76 2.69 -19.57 0.33
CA VAL A 76 3.10 -18.17 0.13
C VAL A 76 1.99 -17.39 -0.58
N ALA A 77 1.58 -16.27 0.01
CA ALA A 77 0.60 -15.37 -0.59
C ALA A 77 1.26 -14.37 -1.55
N GLY A 78 2.46 -13.91 -1.21
CA GLY A 78 3.22 -12.98 -2.02
C GLY A 78 4.20 -12.13 -1.22
N ASP A 79 4.82 -11.19 -1.92
CA ASP A 79 5.84 -10.29 -1.40
C ASP A 79 5.35 -8.83 -1.47
N VAL A 80 5.74 -8.04 -0.46
CA VAL A 80 5.47 -6.60 -0.38
C VAL A 80 6.80 -5.87 -0.18
N ALA A 81 7.14 -4.94 -1.07
CA ALA A 81 8.32 -4.10 -0.95
C ALA A 81 7.91 -2.66 -0.63
N ILE A 82 8.46 -2.07 0.45
CA ILE A 82 8.11 -0.74 0.98
C ILE A 82 9.33 0.16 0.96
N SER A 83 9.17 1.37 0.42
CA SER A 83 10.18 2.43 0.48
C SER A 83 10.13 3.15 1.83
N ALA A 84 11.14 2.95 2.67
CA ALA A 84 11.28 3.67 3.94
C ALA A 84 11.44 5.18 3.75
N ASP A 85 11.98 5.63 2.61
CA ASP A 85 12.19 7.05 2.33
C ASP A 85 10.86 7.73 2.03
N ILE A 86 10.06 7.14 1.14
CA ILE A 86 8.75 7.68 0.79
C ILE A 86 7.79 7.52 1.98
N ALA A 87 7.86 6.41 2.72
CA ALA A 87 7.07 6.24 3.94
C ALA A 87 7.32 7.36 4.97
N ARG A 88 8.59 7.78 5.18
CA ARG A 88 8.89 8.92 6.06
C ARG A 88 8.34 10.24 5.53
N GLN A 89 8.47 10.47 4.23
CA GLN A 89 7.95 11.68 3.59
C GLN A 89 6.42 11.76 3.70
N ASN A 90 5.75 10.66 3.41
CA ASN A 90 4.30 10.56 3.52
C ASN A 90 3.83 10.78 4.98
N ALA A 91 4.49 10.13 5.94
CA ALA A 91 4.20 10.27 7.35
C ALA A 91 4.29 11.72 7.82
N PHE A 92 5.36 12.42 7.42
CA PHE A 92 5.53 13.84 7.70
C PHE A 92 4.39 14.69 7.13
N CYS A 93 4.04 14.48 5.86
CA CYS A 93 2.95 15.22 5.20
C CYS A 93 1.56 14.94 5.81
N LEU A 94 1.37 13.77 6.42
CA LEU A 94 0.08 13.30 6.93
C LEU A 94 -0.05 13.39 8.45
N GLY A 95 1.00 13.84 9.15
CA GLY A 95 0.97 14.09 10.58
C GLY A 95 0.97 12.83 11.46
N HIS A 96 1.56 11.72 10.99
CA HIS A 96 1.72 10.51 11.79
C HIS A 96 3.15 9.97 11.70
N SER A 97 3.47 8.92 12.46
CA SER A 97 4.84 8.38 12.53
C SER A 97 5.19 7.55 11.29
N ALA A 98 6.49 7.50 10.94
CA ALA A 98 6.97 6.63 9.86
C ALA A 98 6.72 5.14 10.15
N LEU A 99 6.66 4.74 11.42
CA LEU A 99 6.26 3.40 11.85
C LEU A 99 4.82 3.08 11.44
N GLU A 100 3.89 4.01 11.71
CA GLU A 100 2.49 3.87 11.34
C GLU A 100 2.35 3.81 9.82
N GLU A 101 3.08 4.66 9.11
CA GLU A 101 3.06 4.67 7.66
C GLU A 101 3.52 3.34 7.05
N VAL A 102 4.63 2.77 7.53
CA VAL A 102 5.09 1.44 7.06
C VAL A 102 4.02 0.37 7.32
N LYS A 103 3.34 0.41 8.46
CA LYS A 103 2.23 -0.52 8.75
C LYS A 103 1.05 -0.31 7.80
N ILE A 104 0.71 0.93 7.49
CA ILE A 104 -0.35 1.27 6.54
C ILE A 104 -0.01 0.76 5.15
N LEU A 105 1.21 1.00 4.67
CA LEU A 105 1.67 0.51 3.38
C LEU A 105 1.72 -1.02 3.32
N ALA A 106 2.09 -1.68 4.43
CA ALA A 106 2.04 -3.13 4.54
C ALA A 106 0.59 -3.66 4.44
N LEU A 107 -0.37 -3.03 5.14
CA LEU A 107 -1.79 -3.38 5.04
C LEU A 107 -2.32 -3.19 3.61
N HIS A 108 -2.01 -2.06 2.98
CA HIS A 108 -2.36 -1.75 1.60
C HIS A 108 -1.82 -2.82 0.62
N GLY A 109 -0.55 -3.17 0.76
CA GLY A 109 0.07 -4.24 -0.03
C GLY A 109 -0.60 -5.60 0.18
N ILE A 110 -0.99 -5.95 1.43
CA ILE A 110 -1.70 -7.19 1.73
C ILE A 110 -3.09 -7.20 1.08
N LEU A 111 -3.78 -6.07 1.01
CA LEU A 111 -5.05 -5.98 0.29
C LEU A 111 -4.89 -6.27 -1.20
N HIS A 112 -3.83 -5.77 -1.83
CA HIS A 112 -3.51 -6.12 -3.21
C HIS A 112 -3.20 -7.61 -3.38
N LEU A 113 -2.49 -8.24 -2.43
CA LEU A 113 -2.27 -9.70 -2.44
C LEU A 113 -3.58 -10.49 -2.30
N ALA A 114 -4.60 -9.90 -1.68
CA ALA A 114 -5.95 -10.48 -1.57
C ALA A 114 -6.81 -10.26 -2.83
N GLY A 115 -6.26 -9.62 -3.87
CA GLY A 115 -6.96 -9.35 -5.12
C GLY A 115 -7.78 -8.06 -5.15
N PHE A 116 -7.70 -7.21 -4.12
CA PHE A 116 -8.31 -5.88 -4.18
C PHE A 116 -7.48 -4.95 -5.07
N ASP A 117 -8.16 -4.13 -5.86
CA ASP A 117 -7.52 -3.17 -6.77
C ASP A 117 -8.31 -1.86 -6.79
N HIS A 118 -7.80 -0.85 -6.10
CA HIS A 118 -8.44 0.46 -5.97
C HIS A 118 -8.58 1.22 -7.29
N GLU A 119 -7.84 0.82 -8.35
CA GLU A 119 -7.97 1.42 -9.69
C GLU A 119 -9.20 0.88 -10.45
N ARG A 120 -9.71 -0.30 -10.06
CA ARG A 120 -10.77 -1.02 -10.78
C ARG A 120 -12.02 -1.29 -9.93
N ASP A 121 -11.91 -1.16 -8.63
CA ASP A 121 -13.00 -1.47 -7.72
C ASP A 121 -13.79 -0.21 -7.32
N ASN A 122 -15.02 -0.09 -7.44
CA ASN A 122 -15.85 1.07 -7.05
C ASN A 122 -15.71 1.47 -5.55
N GLY A 123 -14.45 1.60 -5.07
CA GLY A 123 -14.09 1.98 -3.70
C GLY A 123 -14.21 0.84 -2.68
N GLN A 124 -14.25 -0.42 -3.11
CA GLN A 124 -14.34 -1.57 -2.20
C GLN A 124 -13.08 -1.70 -1.35
N MET A 125 -11.90 -1.61 -1.97
CA MET A 125 -10.62 -1.64 -1.28
C MET A 125 -10.53 -0.51 -0.26
N ALA A 126 -10.94 0.68 -0.65
CA ALA A 126 -10.95 1.87 0.17
C ALA A 126 -11.75 1.68 1.47
N ARG A 127 -12.99 1.21 1.35
CA ARG A 127 -13.85 0.93 2.51
C ARG A 127 -13.27 -0.18 3.39
N LYS A 128 -12.73 -1.23 2.78
CA LYS A 128 -12.10 -2.34 3.53
C LYS A 128 -10.86 -1.86 4.27
N GLU A 129 -10.01 -1.08 3.64
CA GLU A 129 -8.81 -0.51 4.25
C GLU A 129 -9.15 0.39 5.43
N ALA A 130 -10.10 1.30 5.29
CA ALA A 130 -10.53 2.19 6.37
C ALA A 130 -11.01 1.40 7.60
N ARG A 131 -11.85 0.38 7.41
CA ARG A 131 -12.31 -0.51 8.49
C ARG A 131 -11.16 -1.26 9.16
N LEU A 132 -10.22 -1.78 8.36
CA LEU A 132 -9.08 -2.54 8.89
C LEU A 132 -8.08 -1.66 9.62
N ARG A 133 -7.90 -0.42 9.23
CA ARG A 133 -7.09 0.57 9.96
C ARG A 133 -7.64 0.78 11.36
N GLN A 134 -8.94 1.00 11.50
CA GLN A 134 -9.58 1.13 12.81
C GLN A 134 -9.37 -0.12 13.66
N LEU A 135 -9.60 -1.32 13.10
CA LEU A 135 -9.41 -2.58 13.80
C LEU A 135 -7.96 -2.82 14.26
N LEU A 136 -7.00 -2.36 13.49
CA LEU A 136 -5.57 -2.55 13.74
C LEU A 136 -4.93 -1.39 14.53
N GLY A 137 -5.69 -0.37 14.90
CA GLY A 137 -5.22 0.79 15.66
C GLY A 137 -4.29 1.69 14.84
N LEU A 138 -4.56 1.87 13.55
CA LEU A 138 -3.81 2.75 12.65
C LEU A 138 -4.56 4.06 12.43
N PRO A 139 -3.84 5.16 12.10
CA PRO A 139 -4.45 6.43 11.73
C PRO A 139 -5.49 6.28 10.61
N ALA A 140 -6.59 7.00 10.72
CA ALA A 140 -7.61 7.08 9.68
C ALA A 140 -7.11 7.91 8.48
N GLY A 141 -7.59 7.62 7.27
CA GLY A 141 -7.45 8.49 6.10
C GLY A 141 -6.21 8.32 5.24
N LEU A 142 -6.20 7.35 4.31
CA LEU A 142 -5.17 7.22 3.28
C LEU A 142 -5.70 6.94 1.87
N ILE A 143 -6.98 6.99 1.67
CA ILE A 143 -7.60 6.65 0.38
C ILE A 143 -7.40 7.75 -0.67
N GLU A 144 -6.97 8.94 -0.27
CA GLU A 144 -6.72 10.06 -1.20
C GLU A 144 -5.29 10.13 -1.77
N ARG A 145 -4.49 9.08 -1.64
CA ARG A 145 -3.14 9.03 -2.25
C ARG A 145 -3.14 8.72 -3.74
N ALA A 146 -4.28 8.52 -4.34
CA ALA A 146 -4.41 8.33 -5.77
C ALA A 146 -4.25 9.68 -6.49
N HIS A 147 -3.05 9.90 -7.01
CA HIS A 147 -2.66 10.88 -8.01
C HIS A 147 -2.85 12.38 -7.71
N PRO A 148 -1.74 13.15 -7.58
CA PRO A 148 -1.80 14.62 -7.54
C PRO A 148 -2.35 15.24 -8.84
N GLU A 149 -2.51 14.49 -9.91
CA GLU A 149 -2.98 15.01 -11.20
C GLU A 149 -4.48 15.29 -11.26
N ASN A 150 -5.30 14.69 -10.38
CA ASN A 150 -6.76 14.83 -10.46
C ASN A 150 -7.32 16.04 -9.67
N ARG A 151 -6.48 16.82 -8.98
CA ARG A 151 -6.92 18.05 -8.30
C ARG A 151 -7.10 19.26 -9.21
N ARG A 152 -6.60 19.20 -10.48
CA ARG A 152 -6.71 20.35 -11.40
C ARG A 152 -8.00 20.38 -12.23
N SER A 153 -8.71 19.27 -12.39
CA SER A 153 -9.92 19.21 -13.22
C SER A 153 -11.24 19.53 -12.50
N SER A 154 -11.29 19.46 -11.16
CA SER A 154 -12.54 19.77 -10.44
C SER A 154 -12.74 21.27 -10.14
N LYS A 155 -11.68 22.10 -10.23
CA LYS A 155 -11.77 23.54 -9.96
C LYS A 155 -12.19 24.37 -11.17
N VAL A 156 -12.11 23.81 -12.40
CA VAL A 156 -12.45 24.54 -13.63
C VAL A 156 -13.97 24.45 -13.98
N ARG A 157 -14.71 23.50 -13.42
CA ARG A 157 -16.14 23.33 -13.73
C ARG A 157 -17.12 24.17 -12.91
N ARG A 158 -16.64 24.98 -11.94
CA ARG A 158 -17.51 25.85 -11.13
C ARG A 158 -17.52 27.34 -11.52
N ALA A 159 -16.74 27.74 -12.54
CA ALA A 159 -16.60 29.15 -12.91
C ALA A 159 -17.36 29.59 -14.16
N THR A 160 -18.12 28.71 -14.84
CA THR A 160 -18.82 29.04 -16.09
C THR A 160 -20.35 28.92 -16.03
N GLY A 161 -20.93 29.00 -14.83
CA GLY A 161 -22.37 28.86 -14.61
C GLY A 161 -23.06 30.07 -13.98
N ALA A 162 -22.70 31.31 -14.37
CA ALA A 162 -23.48 32.46 -13.96
C ALA A 162 -23.23 33.65 -14.90
N ARG A 163 -24.00 33.74 -15.98
CA ARG A 163 -24.42 34.99 -16.63
C ARG A 163 -25.20 34.67 -17.90
N ARG A 164 -26.50 34.66 -17.78
CA ARG A 164 -27.47 35.13 -18.83
C ARG A 164 -28.85 35.12 -18.20
N THR A 165 -29.29 36.28 -17.79
CA THR A 165 -30.68 36.74 -17.93
C THR A 165 -30.67 38.23 -17.61
N ALA A 166 -30.87 39.05 -18.59
CA ALA A 166 -31.78 40.17 -18.73
C ALA A 166 -31.46 40.83 -20.05
#